data_bf5611de45c55eaea6058ab79432c55c
#
_entry.id   bf5611de45c55eaea6058ab79432c55c
#
_cell.length_a   1.000
_cell.length_b   1.000
_cell.length_c   1.000
_cell.angle_alpha   90.00
_cell.angle_beta   90.00
_cell.angle_gamma   90.00
#
_symmetry.space_group_name_H-M   'P 1'
#
loop_
_entity.id
_entity.type
_entity.pdbx_description
1 polymer ?
#
loop_
_entity_poly.entity_id
_entity_poly.type
_entity_poly.pdbx_seq_one_letter_code
_entity_poly.pdbx_strand_id
1 'polypeptide(L)'
;MSLHRFLVHSISLISIVLSTTVFAADDEPFITFDSAQLIQGRSLWLDNCKGCHAYGTAGAPIPMYPGDWASRVSKPKATLYDHAINGFFGPDDTMMPERGGNPNLTDEQVKLAVDYMLSLAQHYIDKQP
;
A
#
# COMPACT_ATOMS: atom_id res chain seq x y z
N MET A 1 -21.49 -65.58 -45.56
CA MET A 1 -22.16 -64.49 -44.86
C MET A 1 -21.36 -64.21 -43.59
N SER A 2 -20.54 -63.16 -43.58
CA SER A 2 -19.69 -62.79 -42.43
C SER A 2 -20.06 -61.40 -42.01
N LEU A 3 -20.67 -61.25 -40.82
CA LEU A 3 -21.03 -59.97 -40.23
C LEU A 3 -19.79 -59.37 -39.51
N HIS A 4 -19.29 -58.26 -40.04
CA HIS A 4 -18.30 -57.45 -39.36
C HIS A 4 -18.99 -56.51 -38.39
N ARG A 5 -18.82 -56.80 -37.10
CA ARG A 5 -19.24 -55.87 -36.00
C ARG A 5 -18.22 -54.75 -35.89
N PHE A 6 -18.62 -53.52 -36.26
CA PHE A 6 -17.82 -52.32 -35.98
C PHE A 6 -18.01 -51.95 -34.51
N LEU A 7 -16.94 -52.04 -33.71
CA LEU A 7 -16.86 -51.52 -32.38
C LEU A 7 -16.59 -50.01 -32.46
N VAL A 8 -17.59 -49.21 -32.14
CA VAL A 8 -17.42 -47.76 -32.01
C VAL A 8 -16.86 -47.48 -30.60
N HIS A 9 -15.60 -47.08 -30.53
CA HIS A 9 -14.99 -46.64 -29.30
C HIS A 9 -15.36 -45.17 -29.07
N SER A 10 -16.26 -44.90 -28.11
CA SER A 10 -16.55 -43.55 -27.62
C SER A 10 -15.38 -43.05 -26.77
N ILE A 11 -14.62 -42.13 -27.30
CA ILE A 11 -13.59 -41.42 -26.56
C ILE A 11 -14.27 -40.31 -25.77
N SER A 12 -14.45 -40.52 -24.46
CA SER A 12 -14.98 -39.50 -23.55
C SER A 12 -13.87 -38.47 -23.24
N LEU A 13 -14.01 -37.29 -23.80
CA LEU A 13 -13.11 -36.15 -23.48
C LEU A 13 -13.49 -35.63 -22.09
N ILE A 14 -12.67 -35.97 -21.11
CA ILE A 14 -12.73 -35.38 -19.75
C ILE A 14 -12.11 -34.01 -19.84
N SER A 15 -12.93 -32.95 -19.86
CA SER A 15 -12.47 -31.56 -19.73
C SER A 15 -12.07 -31.32 -18.28
N ILE A 16 -10.76 -31.27 -18.02
CA ILE A 16 -10.22 -30.84 -16.74
C ILE A 16 -10.34 -29.30 -16.69
N VAL A 17 -11.32 -28.80 -15.94
CA VAL A 17 -11.43 -27.38 -15.62
C VAL A 17 -10.37 -27.08 -14.55
N LEU A 18 -9.27 -26.46 -14.95
CA LEU A 18 -8.26 -25.96 -14.02
C LEU A 18 -8.84 -24.71 -13.35
N SER A 19 -9.39 -24.89 -12.15
CA SER A 19 -9.79 -23.76 -11.30
C SER A 19 -8.52 -23.08 -10.80
N THR A 20 -8.15 -21.97 -11.42
CA THR A 20 -7.11 -21.08 -10.89
C THR A 20 -7.71 -20.35 -9.69
N THR A 21 -7.37 -20.79 -8.48
CA THR A 21 -7.59 -19.99 -7.28
C THR A 21 -6.69 -18.77 -7.35
N VAL A 22 -7.30 -17.63 -7.66
CA VAL A 22 -6.64 -16.33 -7.46
C VAL A 22 -6.55 -16.15 -5.95
N PHE A 23 -5.36 -16.33 -5.39
CA PHE A 23 -5.08 -15.88 -4.04
C PHE A 23 -5.16 -14.36 -4.05
N ALA A 24 -6.19 -13.82 -3.41
CA ALA A 24 -6.23 -12.41 -3.08
C ALA A 24 -5.06 -12.14 -2.13
N ALA A 25 -4.11 -11.31 -2.54
CA ALA A 25 -2.99 -10.86 -1.72
C ALA A 25 -3.48 -9.72 -0.81
N ASP A 26 -4.40 -10.02 0.12
CA ASP A 26 -5.05 -9.02 0.98
C ASP A 26 -4.49 -8.97 2.40
N ASP A 27 -3.29 -9.54 2.65
CA ASP A 27 -2.63 -9.47 3.95
C ASP A 27 -1.45 -8.50 4.01
N GLU A 28 -1.33 -7.60 3.06
CA GLU A 28 -0.36 -6.51 3.16
C GLU A 28 -0.89 -5.46 4.17
N PRO A 29 -0.08 -5.06 5.18
CA PRO A 29 -0.48 -4.06 6.17
C PRO A 29 -0.75 -2.67 5.54
N PHE A 30 -0.48 -2.53 4.26
CA PHE A 30 -0.62 -1.30 3.48
C PHE A 30 -1.89 -1.37 2.63
N ILE A 31 -3.04 -1.24 3.28
CA ILE A 31 -4.37 -1.39 2.67
C ILE A 31 -4.55 -0.51 1.44
N THR A 32 -5.37 -0.98 0.50
CA THR A 32 -5.81 -0.22 -0.66
C THR A 32 -7.15 0.43 -0.35
N PHE A 33 -7.27 1.74 -0.61
CA PHE A 33 -8.51 2.50 -0.51
C PHE A 33 -9.14 2.63 -1.90
N ASP A 34 -10.45 2.84 -1.97
CA ASP A 34 -11.19 2.91 -3.25
C ASP A 34 -11.02 4.23 -4.02
N SER A 35 -10.47 5.26 -3.37
CA SER A 35 -10.23 6.56 -4.01
C SER A 35 -9.05 6.52 -4.99
N ALA A 36 -9.25 7.01 -6.21
CA ALA A 36 -8.19 7.09 -7.23
C ALA A 36 -6.95 7.85 -6.73
N GLN A 37 -7.13 8.94 -5.97
CA GLN A 37 -6.04 9.71 -5.36
C GLN A 37 -5.26 8.86 -4.33
N LEU A 38 -5.96 8.10 -3.50
CA LEU A 38 -5.32 7.25 -2.49
C LEU A 38 -4.64 6.02 -3.12
N ILE A 39 -5.17 5.49 -4.22
CA ILE A 39 -4.50 4.42 -4.99
C ILE A 39 -3.17 4.95 -5.56
N GLN A 40 -3.18 6.14 -6.17
CA GLN A 40 -1.97 6.77 -6.66
C GLN A 40 -1.00 7.11 -5.52
N GLY A 41 -1.53 7.67 -4.43
CA GLY A 41 -0.77 7.99 -3.23
C GLY A 41 -0.11 6.74 -2.61
N ARG A 42 -0.81 5.60 -2.59
CA ARG A 42 -0.26 4.32 -2.14
C ARG A 42 0.95 3.89 -2.97
N SER A 43 0.86 3.95 -4.30
CA SER A 43 2.00 3.61 -5.16
C SER A 43 3.20 4.50 -4.87
N LEU A 44 3.00 5.82 -4.81
CA LEU A 44 4.06 6.78 -4.50
C LEU A 44 4.67 6.53 -3.12
N TRP A 45 3.84 6.23 -2.13
CA TRP A 45 4.29 5.93 -0.77
C TRP A 45 5.10 4.62 -0.71
N LEU A 46 4.64 3.56 -1.37
CA LEU A 46 5.35 2.28 -1.44
C LEU A 46 6.74 2.43 -2.07
N ASP A 47 6.85 3.25 -3.12
CA ASP A 47 8.08 3.42 -3.87
C ASP A 47 9.11 4.33 -3.15
N ASN A 48 8.64 5.33 -2.37
CA ASN A 48 9.52 6.38 -1.88
C ASN A 48 9.54 6.54 -0.35
N CYS A 49 8.49 6.14 0.37
CA CYS A 49 8.32 6.45 1.81
C CYS A 49 8.36 5.19 2.69
N LYS A 50 7.94 4.04 2.15
CA LYS A 50 7.82 2.77 2.87
C LYS A 50 9.12 2.35 3.56
N GLY A 51 10.27 2.58 2.93
CA GLY A 51 11.57 2.16 3.46
C GLY A 51 11.87 2.70 4.86
N CYS A 52 11.36 3.89 5.17
CA CYS A 52 11.47 4.46 6.52
C CYS A 52 10.18 4.27 7.32
N HIS A 53 9.04 4.67 6.76
CA HIS A 53 7.79 4.77 7.50
C HIS A 53 7.06 3.44 7.74
N ALA A 54 7.39 2.37 7.02
CA ALA A 54 6.84 1.05 7.35
C ALA A 54 7.59 0.36 8.50
N TYR A 55 8.86 0.73 8.72
CA TYR A 55 9.75 0.00 9.60
C TYR A 55 10.33 0.83 10.75
N GLY A 56 10.00 2.11 10.84
CA GLY A 56 10.54 3.02 11.87
C GLY A 56 12.02 3.35 11.69
N THR A 57 12.54 3.24 10.48
CA THR A 57 13.94 3.52 10.19
C THR A 57 14.30 4.94 10.60
N ALA A 58 15.40 5.11 11.34
CA ALA A 58 15.88 6.40 11.86
C ALA A 58 14.81 7.20 12.65
N GLY A 59 13.90 6.51 13.35
CA GLY A 59 12.86 7.13 14.14
C GLY A 59 11.65 7.63 13.33
N ALA A 60 11.50 7.20 12.07
CA ALA A 60 10.35 7.57 11.27
C ALA A 60 9.04 7.04 11.89
N PRO A 61 7.98 7.86 12.02
CA PRO A 61 6.72 7.41 12.59
C PRO A 61 6.03 6.40 11.67
N ILE A 62 5.57 5.28 12.26
CA ILE A 62 4.96 4.17 11.54
C ILE A 62 3.44 4.36 11.49
N PRO A 63 2.80 4.51 10.30
CA PRO A 63 1.35 4.75 10.20
C PRO A 63 0.49 3.64 10.83
N MET A 64 0.98 2.40 10.87
CA MET A 64 0.29 1.28 11.51
C MET A 64 0.37 1.30 13.04
N TYR A 65 1.11 2.22 13.65
CA TYR A 65 1.21 2.39 15.09
C TYR A 65 0.46 3.66 15.54
N PRO A 66 -0.76 3.54 16.08
CA PRO A 66 -1.59 4.67 16.51
C PRO A 66 -0.87 5.62 17.47
N GLY A 67 -0.01 5.12 18.35
CA GLY A 67 0.79 5.95 19.25
C GLY A 67 1.68 6.96 18.54
N ASP A 68 2.20 6.61 17.37
CA ASP A 68 3.02 7.51 16.56
C ASP A 68 2.19 8.58 15.85
N TRP A 69 0.92 8.28 15.57
CA TRP A 69 0.11 9.09 14.65
C TRP A 69 -1.06 9.82 15.27
N ALA A 70 -1.56 9.44 16.45
CA ALA A 70 -2.72 10.08 17.08
C ALA A 70 -2.58 11.61 17.17
N SER A 71 -1.41 12.12 17.52
CA SER A 71 -1.14 13.56 17.57
C SER A 71 -0.85 14.18 16.19
N ARG A 72 -0.47 13.37 15.20
CA ARG A 72 -0.11 13.85 13.85
C ARG A 72 -1.32 14.02 12.96
N VAL A 73 -2.29 13.10 13.02
CA VAL A 73 -3.52 13.18 12.19
C VAL A 73 -4.36 14.41 12.51
N SER A 74 -4.20 14.99 13.70
CA SER A 74 -4.90 16.23 14.11
C SER A 74 -4.19 17.51 13.64
N LYS A 75 -2.97 17.42 13.10
CA LYS A 75 -2.26 18.60 12.59
C LYS A 75 -2.87 19.08 11.26
N PRO A 76 -2.76 20.39 10.96
CA PRO A 76 -3.11 20.87 9.63
C PRO A 76 -2.35 20.10 8.55
N LYS A 77 -3.02 19.60 7.52
CA LYS A 77 -2.37 18.87 6.40
C LYS A 77 -1.23 19.68 5.77
N ALA A 78 -1.41 21.00 5.66
CA ALA A 78 -0.38 21.90 5.13
C ALA A 78 0.97 21.76 5.86
N THR A 79 0.94 21.58 7.19
CA THR A 79 2.14 21.36 8.00
C THR A 79 2.81 20.04 7.65
N LEU A 80 2.01 18.97 7.46
CA LEU A 80 2.54 17.65 7.12
C LEU A 80 3.08 17.59 5.71
N TYR A 81 2.44 18.29 4.78
CA TYR A 81 2.95 18.47 3.41
C TYR A 81 4.27 19.22 3.39
N ASP A 82 4.36 20.32 4.15
CA ASP A 82 5.58 21.11 4.25
C ASP A 82 6.76 20.27 4.75
N HIS A 83 6.56 19.51 5.83
CA HIS A 83 7.58 18.61 6.38
C HIS A 83 8.03 17.54 5.37
N ALA A 84 7.11 16.99 4.58
CA ALA A 84 7.45 15.96 3.60
C ALA A 84 8.12 16.54 2.35
N ILE A 85 7.74 17.75 1.93
CA ILE A 85 8.31 18.44 0.76
C ILE A 85 9.70 18.99 1.07
N ASN A 86 9.85 19.70 2.19
CA ASN A 86 11.05 20.47 2.51
C ASN A 86 11.97 19.76 3.51
N GLY A 87 11.56 18.57 4.00
CA GLY A 87 12.27 17.88 5.07
C GLY A 87 11.87 18.39 6.46
N PHE A 88 12.21 17.63 7.48
CA PHE A 88 11.87 17.96 8.85
C PHE A 88 12.90 17.43 9.84
N PHE A 89 13.33 18.25 10.76
CA PHE A 89 14.11 17.83 11.92
C PHE A 89 13.16 17.59 13.09
N GLY A 90 13.11 16.36 13.54
CA GLY A 90 12.30 15.91 14.67
C GLY A 90 13.07 15.94 15.98
N PRO A 91 12.45 15.49 17.08
CA PRO A 91 13.14 15.30 18.35
C PRO A 91 14.21 14.21 18.24
N ASP A 92 15.14 14.18 19.20
CA ASP A 92 16.17 13.15 19.34
C ASP A 92 17.06 12.99 18.08
N ASP A 93 17.40 14.10 17.43
CA ASP A 93 18.22 14.17 16.21
C ASP A 93 17.62 13.37 15.02
N THR A 94 16.34 13.05 15.04
CA THR A 94 15.67 12.43 13.90
C THR A 94 15.50 13.41 12.76
N MET A 95 15.67 12.94 11.52
CA MET A 95 15.56 13.76 10.33
C MET A 95 14.79 13.03 9.24
N MET A 96 13.78 13.70 8.69
CA MET A 96 13.13 13.31 7.45
C MET A 96 13.75 14.10 6.30
N PRO A 97 14.35 13.47 5.29
CA PRO A 97 14.88 14.19 4.12
C PRO A 97 13.73 14.78 3.29
N GLU A 98 14.01 15.86 2.58
CA GLU A 98 13.06 16.43 1.61
C GLU A 98 12.59 15.35 0.62
N ARG A 99 11.29 15.34 0.29
CA ARG A 99 10.67 14.42 -0.68
C ARG A 99 10.99 12.94 -0.42
N GLY A 100 11.26 12.56 0.83
CA GLY A 100 11.67 11.19 1.15
C GLY A 100 13.03 10.80 0.56
N GLY A 101 13.86 11.76 0.19
CA GLY A 101 15.16 11.57 -0.46
C GLY A 101 15.09 11.43 -1.98
N ASN A 102 13.91 11.59 -2.61
CA ASN A 102 13.76 11.55 -4.06
C ASN A 102 13.47 12.94 -4.65
N PRO A 103 14.49 13.67 -5.14
CA PRO A 103 14.33 15.03 -5.65
C PRO A 103 13.48 15.12 -6.93
N ASN A 104 13.18 13.99 -7.58
CA ASN A 104 12.36 13.96 -8.80
C ASN A 104 10.84 14.00 -8.51
N LEU A 105 10.42 13.83 -7.26
CA LEU A 105 9.01 13.94 -6.90
C LEU A 105 8.54 15.39 -6.97
N THR A 106 7.40 15.60 -7.60
CA THR A 106 6.71 16.89 -7.55
C THR A 106 6.02 17.09 -6.19
N ASP A 107 5.70 18.32 -5.83
CA ASP A 107 4.95 18.63 -4.60
C ASP A 107 3.62 17.89 -4.55
N GLU A 108 2.92 17.80 -5.68
CA GLU A 108 1.64 17.09 -5.76
C GLU A 108 1.80 15.57 -5.53
N GLN A 109 2.86 14.98 -6.04
CA GLN A 109 3.16 13.56 -5.79
C GLN A 109 3.47 13.30 -4.31
N VAL A 110 4.25 14.20 -3.68
CA VAL A 110 4.52 14.11 -2.23
C VAL A 110 3.23 14.24 -1.43
N LYS A 111 2.35 15.20 -1.77
CA LYS A 111 1.06 15.38 -1.09
C LYS A 111 0.17 14.13 -1.20
N LEU A 112 0.10 13.52 -2.38
CA LEU A 112 -0.64 12.26 -2.57
C LEU A 112 -0.11 11.13 -1.68
N ALA A 113 1.20 10.99 -1.57
CA ALA A 113 1.82 10.00 -0.68
C ALA A 113 1.51 10.29 0.80
N VAL A 114 1.53 11.56 1.22
CA VAL A 114 1.15 11.98 2.58
C VAL A 114 -0.33 11.72 2.84
N ASP A 115 -1.23 12.01 1.89
CA ASP A 115 -2.66 11.73 2.04
C ASP A 115 -2.94 10.23 2.21
N TYR A 116 -2.24 9.39 1.47
CA TYR A 116 -2.33 7.95 1.68
C TYR A 116 -1.85 7.55 3.08
N MET A 117 -0.69 8.05 3.50
CA MET A 117 -0.13 7.74 4.82
C MET A 117 -1.04 8.19 5.97
N LEU A 118 -1.68 9.35 5.84
CA LEU A 118 -2.68 9.84 6.80
C LEU A 118 -3.90 8.94 6.85
N SER A 119 -4.42 8.51 5.68
CA SER A 119 -5.56 7.60 5.61
C SER A 119 -5.23 6.24 6.21
N LEU A 120 -4.01 5.74 5.98
CA LEU A 120 -3.51 4.50 6.57
C LEU A 120 -3.42 4.64 8.10
N ALA A 121 -2.85 5.72 8.61
CA ALA A 121 -2.76 5.97 10.04
C ALA A 121 -4.14 6.09 10.71
N GLN A 122 -5.06 6.83 10.09
CA GLN A 122 -6.42 6.96 10.60
C GLN A 122 -7.13 5.61 10.67
N HIS A 123 -6.99 4.77 9.65
CA HIS A 123 -7.55 3.42 9.64
C HIS A 123 -7.07 2.58 10.84
N TYR A 124 -5.78 2.64 11.19
CA TYR A 124 -5.25 1.90 12.34
C TYR A 124 -5.64 2.53 13.69
N ILE A 125 -5.82 3.85 13.75
CA ILE A 125 -6.35 4.54 14.93
C ILE A 125 -7.79 4.10 15.18
N ASP A 126 -8.63 4.08 14.14
CA ASP A 126 -10.06 3.74 14.26
C ASP A 126 -10.30 2.26 14.62
N LYS A 127 -9.32 1.40 14.40
CA LYS A 127 -9.40 -0.03 14.78
C LYS A 127 -8.97 -0.32 16.22
N GLN A 128 -8.52 0.68 16.95
CA GLN A 128 -8.19 0.46 18.37
C GLN A 128 -9.49 0.22 19.18
N PRO A 129 -9.48 -0.75 20.13
CA PRO A 129 -10.63 -1.03 20.99
C PRO A 129 -10.93 0.13 21.97
#